data_e9dbf7287749e894dc880efa37b159d5
#
_entry.id   e9dbf7287749e894dc880efa37b159d5
#
_cell.length_a   1.000
_cell.length_b   1.000
_cell.length_c   1.000
_cell.angle_alpha   90.00
_cell.angle_beta   90.00
_cell.angle_gamma   90.00
#
_symmetry.space_group_name_H-M   'P 1'
#
loop_
_entity.id
_entity.type
_entity.pdbx_description
1 polymer ?
#
loop_
_entity_poly.entity_id
_entity_poly.type
_entity_poly.pdbx_seq_one_letter_code
_entity_poly.pdbx_strand_id
1 'polypeptide(L)'
;GHYGPLFIRMAWHSAGTYRMGDGRGGAGSGSQRLAPLNSWPDNVNLDKARRLLWPIKKKYGRKISWADLMILAGNCAIESMGLPTFGFAGGREDVWEPEDDVYWGSEEEWLATSDKPKSRYSGDRDLENPLAAVQMGLIYVNPEGPDGNPDPVASGRDVRETFARMAMN
;
A
#
# COMPACT_ATOMS: atom_id res chain seq x y z
N GLY A 1 13.20 17.74 4.42
CA GLY A 1 12.34 16.63 4.08
C GLY A 1 13.17 15.41 3.70
N HIS A 2 12.58 14.25 3.78
CA HIS A 2 13.21 12.98 3.41
C HIS A 2 12.19 12.07 2.72
N TYR A 3 12.68 11.03 2.06
CA TYR A 3 11.84 10.12 1.26
C TYR A 3 11.18 8.98 2.07
N GLY A 4 11.38 8.92 3.38
CA GLY A 4 10.83 7.86 4.23
C GLY A 4 9.33 7.61 4.02
N PRO A 5 8.46 8.63 4.15
CA PRO A 5 7.03 8.44 3.93
C PRO A 5 6.66 7.92 2.55
N LEU A 6 7.39 8.35 1.51
CA LEU A 6 7.19 7.86 0.14
C LEU A 6 7.53 6.36 0.02
N PHE A 7 8.60 5.90 0.66
CA PHE A 7 8.96 4.48 0.66
C PHE A 7 8.01 3.63 1.50
N ILE A 8 7.53 4.15 2.63
CA ILE A 8 6.49 3.46 3.43
C ILE A 8 5.22 3.31 2.62
N ARG A 9 4.75 4.39 1.98
CA ARG A 9 3.58 4.35 1.11
C ARG A 9 3.75 3.32 -0.02
N MET A 10 4.90 3.28 -0.67
CA MET A 10 5.19 2.29 -1.72
C MET A 10 5.08 0.86 -1.19
N ALA A 11 5.67 0.56 -0.05
CA ALA A 11 5.61 -0.76 0.57
C ALA A 11 4.17 -1.13 0.97
N TRP A 12 3.45 -0.20 1.59
CA TRP A 12 2.06 -0.37 1.98
C TRP A 12 1.14 -0.63 0.78
N HIS A 13 1.27 0.16 -0.29
CA HIS A 13 0.47 -0.02 -1.49
C HIS A 13 0.83 -1.28 -2.29
N SER A 14 2.00 -1.87 -2.05
CA SER A 14 2.31 -3.22 -2.53
C SER A 14 1.57 -4.27 -1.69
N ALA A 15 1.67 -4.20 -0.38
CA ALA A 15 1.08 -5.17 0.53
C ALA A 15 -0.46 -5.13 0.52
N GLY A 16 -1.04 -3.93 0.46
CA GLY A 16 -2.48 -3.71 0.56
C GLY A 16 -3.31 -4.28 -0.57
N THR A 17 -2.69 -4.70 -1.67
CA THR A 17 -3.38 -5.35 -2.80
C THR A 17 -3.62 -6.85 -2.58
N TYR A 18 -3.25 -7.41 -1.43
CA TYR A 18 -3.49 -8.82 -1.14
C TYR A 18 -4.99 -9.16 -1.18
N ARG A 19 -5.33 -10.19 -1.91
CA ARG A 19 -6.70 -10.68 -2.08
C ARG A 19 -6.95 -11.86 -1.15
N MET A 20 -7.90 -11.73 -0.26
CA MET A 20 -8.19 -12.76 0.75
C MET A 20 -8.82 -14.02 0.17
N GLY A 21 -9.58 -13.88 -0.92
CA GLY A 21 -10.33 -15.01 -1.50
C GLY A 21 -9.46 -16.01 -2.27
N ASP A 22 -8.40 -15.55 -2.91
CA ASP A 22 -7.54 -16.39 -3.77
C ASP A 22 -6.04 -16.28 -3.48
N GLY A 23 -5.65 -15.41 -2.55
CA GLY A 23 -4.25 -15.20 -2.17
C GLY A 23 -3.39 -14.47 -3.21
N ARG A 24 -4.00 -13.95 -4.27
CA ARG A 24 -3.31 -13.17 -5.31
C ARG A 24 -3.02 -11.75 -4.84
N GLY A 25 -2.15 -11.05 -5.53
CA GLY A 25 -1.75 -9.70 -5.15
C GLY A 25 -0.78 -9.66 -3.98
N GLY A 26 -0.81 -8.55 -3.25
CA GLY A 26 0.10 -8.32 -2.14
C GLY A 26 1.52 -7.97 -2.56
N ALA A 27 2.44 -8.02 -1.62
CA ALA A 27 3.83 -7.64 -1.83
C ALA A 27 4.70 -8.73 -2.46
N GLY A 28 4.15 -9.93 -2.70
CA GLY A 28 4.92 -11.13 -3.03
C GLY A 28 5.52 -11.17 -4.43
N SER A 29 5.02 -10.36 -5.36
CA SER A 29 5.36 -10.47 -6.78
C SER A 29 5.89 -9.17 -7.42
N GLY A 30 5.89 -8.08 -6.68
CA GLY A 30 6.30 -6.78 -7.22
C GLY A 30 5.37 -6.23 -8.32
N SER A 31 4.12 -6.69 -8.37
CA SER A 31 3.12 -6.37 -9.40
C SER A 31 2.75 -4.88 -9.45
N GLN A 32 3.01 -4.11 -8.40
CA GLN A 32 2.80 -2.65 -8.38
C GLN A 32 3.51 -1.93 -9.55
N ARG A 33 4.55 -2.53 -10.13
CA ARG A 33 5.27 -1.98 -11.29
C ARG A 33 4.50 -2.06 -12.60
N LEU A 34 3.47 -2.90 -12.64
CA LEU A 34 2.78 -3.33 -13.84
C LEU A 34 1.32 -2.89 -13.85
N ALA A 35 0.71 -2.88 -15.03
CA ALA A 35 -0.71 -2.60 -15.16
C ALA A 35 -1.56 -3.70 -14.46
N PRO A 36 -2.75 -3.34 -13.95
CA PRO A 36 -3.32 -2.01 -13.88
C PRO A 36 -2.82 -1.19 -12.68
N LEU A 37 -2.13 -1.82 -11.72
CA LEU A 37 -1.77 -1.25 -10.42
C LEU A 37 -0.92 0.02 -10.55
N ASN A 38 0.00 0.05 -11.50
CA ASN A 38 0.87 1.21 -11.72
C ASN A 38 0.14 2.45 -12.24
N SER A 39 -1.11 2.30 -12.69
CA SER A 39 -1.94 3.37 -13.25
C SER A 39 -2.99 3.88 -12.26
N TRP A 40 -3.15 3.20 -11.13
CA TRP A 40 -4.14 3.63 -10.15
C TRP A 40 -3.81 5.02 -9.57
N PRO A 41 -4.80 5.91 -9.45
CA PRO A 41 -4.60 7.23 -8.84
C PRO A 41 -3.94 7.16 -7.47
N ASP A 42 -4.29 6.15 -6.66
CA ASP A 42 -3.71 5.94 -5.33
C ASP A 42 -2.22 5.54 -5.36
N ASN A 43 -1.74 5.08 -6.52
CA ASN A 43 -0.34 4.74 -6.76
C ASN A 43 0.45 5.87 -7.46
N VAL A 44 -0.14 7.05 -7.58
CA VAL A 44 0.54 8.21 -8.17
C VAL A 44 1.88 8.48 -7.49
N ASN A 45 2.90 8.79 -8.28
CA ASN A 45 4.27 9.05 -7.84
C ASN A 45 5.05 7.86 -7.24
N LEU A 46 4.50 6.65 -7.16
CA LEU A 46 5.25 5.49 -6.69
C LEU A 46 6.29 5.00 -7.71
N ASP A 47 6.14 5.34 -8.98
CA ASP A 47 7.19 5.18 -9.98
C ASP A 47 8.45 5.99 -9.61
N LYS A 48 8.30 7.17 -9.00
CA LYS A 48 9.42 7.98 -8.51
C LYS A 48 10.13 7.29 -7.35
N ALA A 49 9.39 6.67 -6.44
CA ALA A 49 9.98 5.88 -5.36
C ALA A 49 10.85 4.75 -5.91
N ARG A 50 10.34 4.00 -6.89
CA ARG A 50 11.11 2.93 -7.56
C ARG A 50 12.34 3.47 -8.29
N ARG A 51 12.23 4.63 -8.95
CA ARG A 51 13.40 5.27 -9.59
C ARG A 51 14.47 5.68 -8.60
N LEU A 52 14.11 6.13 -7.41
CA LEU A 52 15.07 6.43 -6.35
C LEU A 52 15.80 5.17 -5.87
N LEU A 53 15.15 4.01 -5.93
CA LEU A 53 15.76 2.72 -5.58
C LEU A 53 16.59 2.10 -6.72
N TRP A 54 16.48 2.64 -7.94
CA TRP A 54 17.16 2.08 -9.10
C TRP A 54 18.67 1.89 -8.93
N PRO A 55 19.44 2.81 -8.32
CA PRO A 55 20.87 2.59 -8.09
C PRO A 55 21.16 1.34 -7.27
N ILE A 56 20.31 1.03 -6.29
CA ILE A 56 20.42 -0.19 -5.46
C ILE A 56 20.06 -1.40 -6.32
N LYS A 57 18.94 -1.37 -7.00
CA LYS A 57 18.51 -2.46 -7.90
C LYS A 57 19.56 -2.75 -8.97
N LYS A 58 20.16 -1.71 -9.57
CA LYS A 58 21.24 -1.86 -10.55
C LYS A 58 22.48 -2.51 -9.96
N LYS A 59 22.85 -2.13 -8.72
CA LYS A 59 24.03 -2.69 -8.03
C LYS A 59 23.87 -4.17 -7.73
N TYR A 60 22.71 -4.58 -7.24
CA TYR A 60 22.47 -5.94 -6.80
C TYR A 60 21.84 -6.85 -7.87
N GLY A 61 21.26 -6.25 -8.91
CA GLY A 61 20.71 -6.99 -10.06
C GLY A 61 19.67 -8.03 -9.65
N ARG A 62 19.92 -9.28 -10.02
CA ARG A 62 19.05 -10.41 -9.72
C ARG A 62 19.16 -10.93 -8.27
N LYS A 63 20.11 -10.43 -7.49
CA LYS A 63 20.28 -10.84 -6.08
C LYS A 63 19.19 -10.28 -5.16
N ILE A 64 18.44 -9.31 -5.62
CA ILE A 64 17.27 -8.78 -4.91
C ILE A 64 16.15 -8.55 -5.92
N SER A 65 14.96 -9.06 -5.66
CA SER A 65 13.77 -8.77 -6.45
C SER A 65 13.29 -7.33 -6.22
N TRP A 66 12.47 -6.79 -7.12
CA TRP A 66 11.75 -5.56 -6.85
C TRP A 66 10.76 -5.71 -5.70
N ALA A 67 10.11 -6.88 -5.62
CA ALA A 67 9.22 -7.21 -4.51
C ALA A 67 9.92 -7.06 -3.17
N ASP A 68 11.09 -7.69 -3.01
CA ASP A 68 11.88 -7.59 -1.79
C ASP A 68 12.41 -6.17 -1.55
N LEU A 69 12.90 -5.52 -2.58
CA LEU A 69 13.49 -4.18 -2.45
C LEU A 69 12.47 -3.14 -2.01
N MET A 70 11.24 -3.20 -2.52
CA MET A 70 10.19 -2.26 -2.14
C MET A 70 9.79 -2.42 -0.66
N ILE A 71 9.69 -3.65 -0.17
CA ILE A 71 9.35 -3.91 1.24
C ILE A 71 10.53 -3.56 2.15
N LEU A 72 11.74 -3.93 1.78
CA LEU A 72 12.95 -3.58 2.54
C LEU A 72 13.10 -2.06 2.67
N ALA A 73 12.84 -1.31 1.61
CA ALA A 73 12.90 0.15 1.65
C ALA A 73 11.86 0.74 2.62
N GLY A 74 10.66 0.16 2.68
CA GLY A 74 9.64 0.53 3.67
C GLY A 74 10.10 0.27 5.10
N ASN A 75 10.63 -0.92 5.37
CA ASN A 75 11.16 -1.26 6.69
C ASN A 75 12.30 -0.32 7.11
N CYS A 76 13.29 -0.11 6.24
CA CYS A 76 14.39 0.81 6.52
C CYS A 76 13.89 2.24 6.80
N ALA A 77 12.86 2.69 6.08
CA ALA A 77 12.27 4.00 6.30
C ALA A 77 11.60 4.10 7.68
N ILE A 78 10.82 3.10 8.07
CA ILE A 78 10.17 3.03 9.38
C ILE A 78 11.23 3.03 10.50
N GLU A 79 12.25 2.19 10.40
CA GLU A 79 13.32 2.09 11.38
C GLU A 79 14.15 3.37 11.47
N SER A 80 14.39 4.05 10.36
CA SER A 80 15.08 5.35 10.35
C SER A 80 14.30 6.45 11.09
N MET A 81 13.01 6.27 11.26
CA MET A 81 12.14 7.15 12.03
C MET A 81 11.94 6.70 13.48
N GLY A 82 12.62 5.64 13.90
CA GLY A 82 12.66 5.18 15.29
C GLY A 82 11.64 4.09 15.66
N LEU A 83 10.87 3.57 14.73
CA LEU A 83 9.96 2.46 14.97
C LEU A 83 10.62 1.14 14.59
N PRO A 84 10.88 0.21 15.52
CA PRO A 84 11.42 -1.11 15.19
C PRO A 84 10.40 -1.92 14.39
N THR A 85 10.85 -2.58 13.33
CA THR A 85 10.04 -3.52 12.57
C THR A 85 10.19 -4.93 13.12
N PHE A 86 9.31 -5.85 12.73
CA PHE A 86 9.42 -7.27 13.08
C PHE A 86 10.56 -7.99 12.33
N GLY A 87 11.27 -7.29 11.47
CA GLY A 87 12.34 -7.83 10.67
C GLY A 87 11.97 -7.94 9.19
N PHE A 88 12.84 -8.60 8.44
CA PHE A 88 12.70 -8.76 6.99
C PHE A 88 13.10 -10.18 6.57
N ALA A 89 12.27 -10.80 5.75
CA ALA A 89 12.61 -12.02 5.04
C ALA A 89 12.53 -11.76 3.54
N GLY A 90 13.59 -12.09 2.82
CA GLY A 90 13.65 -12.02 1.36
C GLY A 90 13.21 -13.34 0.71
N GLY A 91 13.19 -13.34 -0.62
CA GLY A 91 12.84 -14.52 -1.42
C GLY A 91 11.57 -14.35 -2.25
N ARG A 92 10.98 -13.15 -2.27
CA ARG A 92 9.86 -12.85 -3.18
C ARG A 92 10.37 -12.80 -4.61
N GLU A 93 9.59 -13.34 -5.52
CA GLU A 93 9.93 -13.38 -6.93
C GLU A 93 9.14 -12.33 -7.71
N ASP A 94 9.82 -11.63 -8.62
CA ASP A 94 9.17 -10.63 -9.47
C ASP A 94 8.37 -11.30 -10.58
N VAL A 95 7.12 -10.88 -10.77
CA VAL A 95 6.41 -11.12 -12.04
C VAL A 95 6.94 -10.16 -13.10
N TRP A 96 6.93 -10.60 -14.38
CA TRP A 96 7.51 -9.85 -15.48
C TRP A 96 6.48 -9.26 -16.44
N GLU A 97 5.23 -9.67 -16.29
CA GLU A 97 4.10 -9.23 -17.09
C GLU A 97 2.87 -9.01 -16.21
N PRO A 98 1.89 -8.24 -16.65
CA PRO A 98 0.64 -8.08 -15.95
C PRO A 98 -0.07 -9.43 -15.73
N GLU A 99 -0.72 -9.57 -14.59
CA GLU A 99 -1.55 -10.74 -14.26
C GLU A 99 -2.96 -10.47 -14.77
N ASP A 100 -3.19 -10.69 -16.06
CA ASP A 100 -4.43 -10.34 -16.76
C ASP A 100 -5.65 -11.16 -16.29
N ASP A 101 -5.42 -12.27 -15.62
CA ASP A 101 -6.46 -13.13 -15.03
C ASP A 101 -6.94 -12.63 -13.65
N VAL A 102 -6.28 -11.64 -13.07
CA VAL A 102 -6.67 -11.08 -11.77
C VAL A 102 -7.64 -9.92 -11.96
N TYR A 103 -8.87 -10.12 -11.53
CA TYR A 103 -9.83 -9.03 -11.45
C TYR A 103 -9.70 -8.28 -10.13
N TRP A 104 -9.24 -7.05 -10.19
CA TRP A 104 -8.98 -6.19 -9.03
C TRP A 104 -10.22 -5.46 -8.51
N GLY A 105 -11.34 -5.54 -9.21
CA GLY A 105 -12.51 -4.73 -8.94
C GLY A 105 -12.40 -3.33 -9.54
N SER A 106 -13.43 -2.53 -9.35
CA SER A 106 -13.43 -1.13 -9.75
C SER A 106 -12.69 -0.30 -8.71
N GLU A 107 -11.64 0.38 -9.13
CA GLU A 107 -10.92 1.32 -8.27
C GLU A 107 -11.85 2.43 -7.74
N GLU A 108 -12.82 2.85 -8.53
CA GLU A 108 -13.81 3.85 -8.12
C GLU A 108 -14.64 3.40 -6.93
N GLU A 109 -14.86 2.12 -6.75
CA GLU A 109 -15.69 1.58 -5.66
C GLU A 109 -14.95 1.58 -4.32
N TRP A 110 -13.68 1.23 -4.30
CA TRP A 110 -12.96 1.05 -3.05
C TRP A 110 -11.87 2.10 -2.77
N LEU A 111 -11.44 2.85 -3.78
CA LEU A 111 -10.56 4.02 -3.65
C LEU A 111 -11.28 5.35 -3.87
N ALA A 112 -12.56 5.32 -4.18
CA ALA A 112 -13.31 6.51 -4.59
C ALA A 112 -13.10 7.70 -3.66
N THR A 113 -12.70 8.79 -4.24
CA THR A 113 -12.56 10.11 -3.59
C THR A 113 -13.81 10.97 -3.76
N SER A 114 -14.92 10.39 -4.22
CA SER A 114 -16.13 11.11 -4.58
C SER A 114 -17.11 11.19 -3.41
N ASP A 115 -18.02 12.18 -3.48
CA ASP A 115 -19.15 12.37 -2.57
C ASP A 115 -20.25 11.30 -2.71
N LYS A 116 -19.97 10.23 -3.44
CA LYS A 116 -20.91 9.12 -3.63
C LYS A 116 -21.09 8.36 -2.33
N PRO A 117 -22.30 7.87 -2.05
CA PRO A 117 -22.52 6.90 -0.96
C PRO A 117 -21.55 5.73 -1.09
N LYS A 118 -20.97 5.29 0.03
CA LYS A 118 -19.94 4.25 0.11
C LYS A 118 -18.54 4.65 -0.43
N SER A 119 -18.30 5.92 -0.69
CA SER A 119 -16.92 6.38 -0.93
C SER A 119 -16.09 6.27 0.34
N ARG A 120 -14.77 6.35 0.21
CA ARG A 120 -13.87 6.27 1.39
C ARG A 120 -14.09 7.41 2.41
N TYR A 121 -14.83 8.44 2.04
CA TYR A 121 -15.18 9.57 2.91
C TYR A 121 -16.61 9.49 3.47
N SER A 122 -17.42 8.54 3.04
CA SER A 122 -18.79 8.39 3.57
C SER A 122 -18.78 7.50 4.82
N GLY A 123 -19.56 7.83 5.83
CA GLY A 123 -19.73 7.15 7.11
C GLY A 123 -19.49 5.63 7.19
N ASP A 124 -20.47 4.86 7.62
CA ASP A 124 -20.33 3.40 7.69
C ASP A 124 -20.08 2.78 6.31
N ARG A 125 -19.05 1.95 6.23
CA ARG A 125 -18.60 1.34 4.99
C ARG A 125 -18.65 -0.17 5.09
N ASP A 126 -19.16 -0.80 4.03
CA ASP A 126 -19.09 -2.25 3.89
C ASP A 126 -17.64 -2.68 3.63
N LEU A 127 -17.15 -3.61 4.43
CA LEU A 127 -15.81 -4.16 4.28
C LEU A 127 -15.82 -5.46 3.46
N GLU A 128 -16.63 -5.50 2.41
CA GLU A 128 -16.87 -6.70 1.59
C GLU A 128 -15.91 -6.86 0.40
N ASN A 129 -15.04 -5.89 0.18
CA ASN A 129 -14.07 -5.96 -0.91
C ASN A 129 -13.07 -7.12 -0.67
N PRO A 130 -12.67 -7.85 -1.71
CA PRO A 130 -11.71 -8.96 -1.58
C PRO A 130 -10.31 -8.52 -1.14
N LEU A 131 -9.96 -7.24 -1.22
CA LEU A 131 -8.67 -6.74 -0.77
C LEU A 131 -8.60 -6.66 0.75
N ALA A 132 -7.59 -7.27 1.34
CA ALA A 132 -7.40 -7.30 2.80
C ALA A 132 -7.35 -5.91 3.42
N ALA A 133 -6.71 -4.95 2.76
CA ALA A 133 -6.65 -3.57 3.22
C ALA A 133 -8.04 -2.95 3.39
N VAL A 134 -8.96 -3.22 2.45
CA VAL A 134 -10.33 -2.73 2.51
C VAL A 134 -11.11 -3.43 3.61
N GLN A 135 -11.04 -4.76 3.70
CA GLN A 135 -11.74 -5.53 4.72
C GLN A 135 -11.31 -5.16 6.14
N MET A 136 -10.04 -4.83 6.34
CA MET A 136 -9.54 -4.33 7.62
C MET A 136 -9.82 -2.83 7.84
N GLY A 137 -10.37 -2.15 6.86
CA GLY A 137 -10.65 -0.72 6.92
C GLY A 137 -9.43 0.18 6.77
N LEU A 138 -8.26 -0.37 6.46
CA LEU A 138 -7.01 0.40 6.34
C LEU A 138 -7.02 1.42 5.20
N ILE A 139 -7.71 1.08 4.11
CA ILE A 139 -7.83 1.96 2.95
C ILE A 139 -8.60 3.25 3.28
N TYR A 140 -9.36 3.25 4.36
CA TYR A 140 -10.16 4.38 4.79
C TYR A 140 -9.44 5.33 5.75
N VAL A 141 -8.22 4.98 6.13
CA VAL A 141 -7.34 5.93 6.82
C VAL A 141 -6.93 7.00 5.82
N ASN A 142 -7.50 8.16 5.96
CA ASN A 142 -7.29 9.25 5.04
C ASN A 142 -6.11 10.12 5.47
N PRO A 143 -5.02 10.18 4.70
CA PRO A 143 -3.87 11.03 5.04
C PRO A 143 -4.22 12.52 5.00
N GLU A 144 -5.30 12.88 4.34
CA GLU A 144 -5.80 14.26 4.30
C GLU A 144 -6.76 14.58 5.46
N GLY A 145 -7.02 13.60 6.34
CA GLY A 145 -7.95 13.74 7.45
C GLY A 145 -9.36 13.22 7.12
N PRO A 146 -10.23 13.08 8.13
CA PRO A 146 -11.62 12.68 7.95
C PRO A 146 -12.32 13.59 6.95
N ASP A 147 -13.11 12.99 6.08
CA ASP A 147 -13.87 13.70 5.03
C ASP A 147 -13.01 14.58 4.09
N GLY A 148 -11.71 14.23 3.95
CA GLY A 148 -10.78 14.98 3.12
C GLY A 148 -10.31 16.33 3.71
N ASN A 149 -10.59 16.57 4.98
CA ASN A 149 -10.17 17.79 5.66
C ASN A 149 -8.85 17.55 6.41
N PRO A 150 -7.77 18.28 6.11
CA PRO A 150 -6.49 18.12 6.80
C PRO A 150 -6.64 18.47 8.30
N ASP A 151 -6.61 17.44 9.13
CA ASP A 151 -6.65 17.58 10.59
C ASP A 151 -5.77 16.49 11.23
N PRO A 152 -4.55 16.85 11.68
CA PRO A 152 -3.62 15.89 12.29
C PRO A 152 -4.17 15.18 13.53
N VAL A 153 -5.02 15.84 14.32
CA VAL A 153 -5.61 15.24 15.52
C VAL A 153 -6.67 14.21 15.17
N ALA A 154 -7.57 14.58 14.27
CA ALA A 154 -8.60 13.65 13.77
C ALA A 154 -7.99 12.49 13.01
N SER A 155 -7.00 12.74 12.15
CA SER A 155 -6.24 11.68 11.46
C SER A 155 -5.54 10.74 12.43
N GLY A 156 -4.95 11.25 13.50
CA GLY A 156 -4.32 10.43 14.54
C GLY A 156 -5.32 9.51 15.26
N ARG A 157 -6.56 9.95 15.44
CA ARG A 157 -7.64 9.12 15.97
C ARG A 157 -8.04 8.03 14.99
N ASP A 158 -8.28 8.40 13.73
CA ASP A 158 -8.66 7.48 12.65
C ASP A 158 -7.63 6.36 12.47
N VAL A 159 -6.34 6.71 12.48
CA VAL A 159 -5.25 5.73 12.45
C VAL A 159 -5.33 4.76 13.63
N ARG A 160 -5.47 5.27 14.86
CA ARG A 160 -5.54 4.41 16.05
C ARG A 160 -6.76 3.46 16.01
N GLU A 161 -7.93 3.96 15.65
CA GLU A 161 -9.14 3.17 15.55
C GLU A 161 -9.00 2.07 14.48
N THR A 162 -8.41 2.40 13.34
CA THR A 162 -8.18 1.45 12.25
C THR A 162 -7.20 0.35 12.66
N PHE A 163 -6.07 0.72 13.26
CA PHE A 163 -5.08 -0.27 13.70
C PHE A 163 -5.57 -1.10 14.89
N ALA A 164 -6.42 -0.54 15.77
CA ALA A 164 -7.03 -1.29 16.86
C ALA A 164 -7.93 -2.46 16.38
N ARG A 165 -8.55 -2.33 15.20
CA ARG A 165 -9.30 -3.43 14.56
C ARG A 165 -8.42 -4.64 14.26
N MET A 166 -7.13 -4.45 14.10
CA MET A 166 -6.13 -5.49 13.85
C MET A 166 -5.45 -5.97 15.13
N ALA A 167 -5.96 -5.59 16.30
CA ALA A 167 -5.34 -5.84 17.60
C ALA A 167 -3.90 -5.30 17.71
N MET A 168 -3.61 -4.22 17.00
CA MET A 168 -2.34 -3.51 17.10
C MET A 168 -2.46 -2.34 18.10
N ASN A 169 -1.52 -2.27 19.04
CA ASN A 169 -1.44 -1.23 20.07
C ASN A 169 -0.46 -0.13 19.70
#